data_eaf5180014a3215747f21b71524a5751
#
_entry.id   eaf5180014a3215747f21b71524a5751
#
_cell.length_a   1.000
_cell.length_b   1.000
_cell.length_c   1.000
_cell.angle_alpha   90.00
_cell.angle_beta   90.00
_cell.angle_gamma   90.00
#
_symmetry.space_group_name_H-M   'P 1'
#
loop_
_entity.id
_entity.type
_entity.pdbx_description
1 polymer ?
#
loop_
_entity_poly.entity_id
_entity_poly.type
_entity_poly.pdbx_seq_one_letter_code
_entity_poly.pdbx_strand_id
1 'polypeptide(L)'
;MKQMSRRERIQAAINRQPVDRVPYAVWRHFPAVDRSPAGLAQATLRFHDHYGSDFLKITPHGGYAVEAWGCVEAEEVLPDGHRACASCAVKTADDWKKIRALDPTSAEGYSHQIETIVRMGFDRRIGDAPVMPTIFSPLSLAKKLSGNRLAADIKEHPALVRGALEAITETLLKFTDIALTEGMSGIFYSIQAASRSAHTEEVYAEFGEPYDRRILDSIGGRSILTIIHCHGDALMFDRLAKLPGHAWNWDDRRTAPTLGEGKAKVTGAVIGGLDQWTTLRDGTPDAAVAQTKDALAQTGGTGLIVGTGCVLAMNTPDENVSAVVRTLGGPLKPVPGLRL
;
A
#
# COMPACT_ATOMS: atom_id res chain seq x y z
N MET A 1 7.91 -15.31 -26.72
CA MET A 1 6.77 -14.40 -26.66
C MET A 1 7.23 -12.99 -27.06
N LYS A 2 6.34 -12.14 -27.60
CA LYS A 2 6.64 -10.72 -27.84
C LYS A 2 6.90 -10.04 -26.51
N GLN A 3 7.87 -9.12 -26.47
CA GLN A 3 8.13 -8.32 -25.29
C GLN A 3 6.89 -7.48 -24.94
N MET A 4 6.42 -7.57 -23.70
CA MET A 4 5.30 -6.80 -23.17
C MET A 4 5.80 -5.48 -22.59
N SER A 5 4.98 -4.44 -22.65
CA SER A 5 5.14 -3.24 -21.85
C SER A 5 4.82 -3.53 -20.38
N ARG A 6 5.17 -2.63 -19.45
CA ARG A 6 4.86 -2.81 -18.03
C ARG A 6 3.35 -2.91 -17.79
N ARG A 7 2.59 -2.03 -18.44
CA ARG A 7 1.12 -2.04 -18.35
C ARG A 7 0.52 -3.33 -18.87
N GLU A 8 0.93 -3.81 -20.05
CA GLU A 8 0.46 -5.08 -20.61
C GLU A 8 0.77 -6.25 -19.68
N ARG A 9 1.96 -6.27 -19.08
CA ARG A 9 2.39 -7.32 -18.14
C ARG A 9 1.56 -7.32 -16.85
N ILE A 10 1.27 -6.14 -16.27
CA ILE A 10 0.38 -6.01 -15.12
C ILE A 10 -1.03 -6.48 -15.45
N GLN A 11 -1.59 -6.07 -16.60
CA GLN A 11 -2.92 -6.50 -17.02
C GLN A 11 -2.99 -8.01 -17.28
N ALA A 12 -1.96 -8.60 -17.89
CA ALA A 12 -1.88 -10.05 -18.07
C ALA A 12 -1.81 -10.79 -16.73
N ALA A 13 -1.05 -10.28 -15.76
CA ALA A 13 -0.99 -10.85 -14.41
C ALA A 13 -2.35 -10.77 -13.70
N ILE A 14 -3.04 -9.65 -13.74
CA ILE A 14 -4.40 -9.47 -13.18
C ILE A 14 -5.36 -10.51 -13.79
N ASN A 15 -5.30 -10.72 -15.10
CA ASN A 15 -6.16 -11.66 -15.83
C ASN A 15 -5.63 -13.10 -15.79
N ARG A 16 -4.58 -13.39 -15.02
CA ARG A 16 -3.94 -14.71 -14.87
C ARG A 16 -3.47 -15.33 -16.19
N GLN A 17 -3.13 -14.46 -17.15
CA GLN A 17 -2.62 -14.87 -18.45
C GLN A 17 -1.09 -15.03 -18.44
N PRO A 18 -0.52 -15.78 -19.39
CA PRO A 18 0.93 -15.88 -19.56
C PRO A 18 1.56 -14.51 -19.82
N VAL A 19 2.76 -14.32 -19.28
CA VAL A 19 3.56 -13.09 -19.41
C VAL A 19 4.92 -13.41 -20.00
N ASP A 20 5.57 -12.42 -20.62
CA ASP A 20 6.95 -12.55 -21.15
C ASP A 20 7.98 -12.76 -20.02
N ARG A 21 7.75 -12.14 -18.87
CA ARG A 21 8.37 -12.39 -17.56
C ARG A 21 7.38 -12.06 -16.46
N VAL A 22 7.51 -12.67 -15.30
CA VAL A 22 6.64 -12.34 -14.17
C VAL A 22 6.92 -10.90 -13.73
N PRO A 23 5.87 -10.05 -13.59
CA PRO A 23 6.02 -8.69 -13.11
C PRO A 23 6.47 -8.66 -11.65
N TYR A 24 7.16 -7.58 -11.29
CA TYR A 24 7.59 -7.33 -9.92
C TYR A 24 7.48 -5.84 -9.57
N ALA A 25 7.37 -5.58 -8.28
CA ALA A 25 7.50 -4.24 -7.74
C ALA A 25 8.05 -4.26 -6.32
N VAL A 26 8.88 -3.27 -6.02
CA VAL A 26 9.41 -3.01 -4.68
C VAL A 26 9.17 -1.55 -4.31
N TRP A 27 8.97 -1.29 -3.02
CA TRP A 27 8.68 0.05 -2.50
C TRP A 27 9.20 0.20 -1.08
N ARG A 28 9.47 1.45 -0.68
CA ARG A 28 9.93 1.80 0.66
C ARG A 28 9.49 3.22 1.04
N HIS A 29 9.65 3.57 2.30
CA HIS A 29 9.59 4.95 2.77
C HIS A 29 10.87 5.73 2.45
N PHE A 30 10.75 7.06 2.37
CA PHE A 30 11.85 7.99 2.14
C PHE A 30 11.84 9.09 3.22
N PRO A 31 12.05 8.76 4.51
CA PRO A 31 11.76 9.65 5.64
C PRO A 31 12.56 10.96 5.64
N ALA A 32 13.71 11.01 4.94
CA ALA A 32 14.47 12.24 4.79
C ALA A 32 13.80 13.31 3.90
N VAL A 33 12.83 12.90 3.04
CA VAL A 33 12.23 13.78 2.02
C VAL A 33 10.73 13.62 1.85
N ASP A 34 10.09 12.68 2.55
CA ASP A 34 8.68 12.29 2.35
C ASP A 34 7.66 13.33 2.82
N ARG A 35 8.09 14.36 3.55
CA ARG A 35 7.26 15.52 3.92
C ARG A 35 7.24 16.62 2.84
N SER A 36 8.10 16.51 1.82
CA SER A 36 8.13 17.41 0.68
C SER A 36 7.53 16.72 -0.55
N PRO A 37 6.51 17.30 -1.22
CA PRO A 37 5.94 16.73 -2.44
C PRO A 37 6.99 16.49 -3.53
N ALA A 38 7.87 17.47 -3.75
CA ALA A 38 8.97 17.35 -4.73
C ALA A 38 9.99 16.28 -4.29
N GLY A 39 10.32 16.23 -3.00
CA GLY A 39 11.25 15.24 -2.42
C GLY A 39 10.73 13.82 -2.59
N LEU A 40 9.47 13.56 -2.20
CA LEU A 40 8.84 12.25 -2.31
C LEU A 40 8.74 11.81 -3.78
N ALA A 41 8.29 12.69 -4.68
CA ALA A 41 8.20 12.39 -6.11
C ALA A 41 9.57 11.99 -6.68
N GLN A 42 10.62 12.80 -6.44
CA GLN A 42 11.97 12.53 -6.94
C GLN A 42 12.56 11.23 -6.36
N ALA A 43 12.39 10.99 -5.05
CA ALA A 43 12.87 9.76 -4.43
C ALA A 43 12.20 8.51 -5.01
N THR A 44 10.87 8.55 -5.16
CA THR A 44 10.10 7.45 -5.78
C THR A 44 10.54 7.17 -7.22
N LEU A 45 10.75 8.23 -8.02
CA LEU A 45 11.17 8.10 -9.42
C LEU A 45 12.60 7.57 -9.53
N ARG A 46 13.54 8.05 -8.70
CA ARG A 46 14.92 7.53 -8.68
C ARG A 46 14.96 6.06 -8.27
N PHE A 47 14.14 5.66 -7.31
CA PHE A 47 14.01 4.27 -6.89
C PHE A 47 13.46 3.39 -8.02
N HIS A 48 12.48 3.90 -8.75
CA HIS A 48 11.96 3.26 -9.95
C HIS A 48 13.01 3.15 -11.08
N ASP A 49 13.76 4.22 -11.34
CA ASP A 49 14.83 4.20 -12.34
C ASP A 49 15.85 3.10 -12.07
N HIS A 50 16.15 2.85 -10.79
CA HIS A 50 17.12 1.82 -10.38
C HIS A 50 16.59 0.41 -10.58
N TYR A 51 15.44 0.09 -10.00
CA TYR A 51 14.91 -1.28 -10.01
C TYR A 51 14.00 -1.60 -11.20
N GLY A 52 13.44 -0.62 -11.88
CA GLY A 52 12.58 -0.81 -13.05
C GLY A 52 11.29 -1.57 -12.76
N SER A 53 10.70 -1.39 -11.59
CA SER A 53 9.44 -2.02 -11.16
C SER A 53 8.34 -1.91 -12.20
N ASP A 54 7.45 -2.90 -12.28
CA ASP A 54 6.34 -2.91 -13.26
C ASP A 54 5.17 -2.01 -12.84
N PHE A 55 5.11 -1.58 -11.58
CA PHE A 55 4.27 -0.48 -11.12
C PHE A 55 5.00 0.37 -10.07
N LEU A 56 4.52 1.59 -9.83
CA LEU A 56 5.03 2.49 -8.81
C LEU A 56 3.99 2.72 -7.72
N LYS A 57 4.40 2.57 -6.47
CA LYS A 57 3.63 2.98 -5.31
C LYS A 57 4.21 4.28 -4.75
N ILE A 58 3.40 5.31 -4.66
CA ILE A 58 3.74 6.50 -3.88
C ILE A 58 3.61 6.13 -2.41
N THR A 59 4.72 6.17 -1.67
CA THR A 59 4.78 5.78 -0.26
C THR A 59 5.06 7.01 0.61
N PRO A 60 4.02 7.76 1.02
CA PRO A 60 4.17 8.92 1.89
C PRO A 60 4.55 8.52 3.32
N HIS A 61 4.86 9.48 4.18
CA HIS A 61 4.91 9.24 5.62
C HIS A 61 3.53 8.82 6.14
N GLY A 62 3.51 8.00 7.21
CA GLY A 62 2.28 7.35 7.65
C GLY A 62 1.23 8.28 8.25
N GLY A 63 1.64 9.47 8.70
CA GLY A 63 0.79 10.47 9.33
C GLY A 63 0.05 11.40 8.37
N TYR A 64 0.45 11.48 7.10
CA TYR A 64 -0.12 12.40 6.13
C TYR A 64 -1.66 12.43 6.14
N ALA A 65 -2.25 11.27 6.36
CA ALA A 65 -3.70 11.10 6.28
C ALA A 65 -4.46 11.47 7.57
N VAL A 66 -3.75 11.78 8.67
CA VAL A 66 -4.36 12.09 9.97
C VAL A 66 -3.87 13.38 10.61
N GLU A 67 -2.80 13.98 10.10
CA GLU A 67 -2.23 15.21 10.65
C GLU A 67 -3.18 16.41 10.56
N ALA A 68 -3.97 16.51 9.49
CA ALA A 68 -4.96 17.58 9.35
C ALA A 68 -6.12 17.49 10.36
N TRP A 69 -6.31 16.35 11.04
CA TRP A 69 -7.19 16.21 12.19
C TRP A 69 -6.49 16.43 13.53
N GLY A 70 -5.19 16.74 13.52
CA GLY A 70 -4.42 17.09 14.73
C GLY A 70 -3.59 15.95 15.31
N CYS A 71 -3.35 14.86 14.59
CA CYS A 71 -2.33 13.87 14.97
C CYS A 71 -0.93 14.42 14.74
N VAL A 72 0.01 14.03 15.60
CA VAL A 72 1.42 14.38 15.48
C VAL A 72 2.25 13.10 15.42
N GLU A 73 3.11 12.98 14.43
CA GLU A 73 4.10 11.90 14.36
C GLU A 73 5.32 12.22 15.23
N ALA A 74 5.95 11.18 15.78
CA ALA A 74 7.27 11.29 16.39
C ALA A 74 8.33 11.62 15.35
N GLU A 75 9.44 12.18 15.80
CA GLU A 75 10.58 12.46 14.92
C GLU A 75 11.39 11.20 14.60
N GLU A 76 11.39 10.25 15.53
CA GLU A 76 12.11 8.99 15.39
C GLU A 76 11.56 8.17 14.22
N VAL A 77 12.48 7.77 13.33
CA VAL A 77 12.21 6.91 12.19
C VAL A 77 12.47 5.46 12.58
N LEU A 78 11.48 4.61 12.41
CA LEU A 78 11.55 3.18 12.69
C LEU A 78 12.26 2.43 11.55
N PRO A 79 12.68 1.16 11.78
CA PRO A 79 13.49 0.41 10.80
C PRO A 79 12.85 0.23 9.41
N ASP A 80 11.54 0.30 9.30
CA ASP A 80 10.79 0.27 8.03
C ASP A 80 10.60 1.65 7.40
N GLY A 81 11.04 2.71 8.07
CA GLY A 81 10.97 4.09 7.58
C GLY A 81 9.71 4.85 7.97
N HIS A 82 8.76 4.23 8.70
CA HIS A 82 7.63 4.99 9.23
C HIS A 82 7.96 5.67 10.56
N ARG A 83 7.07 6.55 11.03
CA ARG A 83 7.15 7.22 12.33
C ARG A 83 5.95 6.84 13.18
N ALA A 84 6.18 6.64 14.47
CA ALA A 84 5.11 6.36 15.41
C ALA A 84 4.23 7.60 15.65
N CYS A 85 3.00 7.40 16.11
CA CYS A 85 2.16 8.50 16.58
C CYS A 85 2.69 9.01 17.93
N ALA A 86 3.08 10.28 17.99
CA ALA A 86 3.46 10.94 19.24
C ALA A 86 2.23 11.47 19.98
N SER A 87 1.21 11.95 19.25
CA SER A 87 -0.04 12.43 19.84
C SER A 87 -1.22 12.16 18.89
N CYS A 88 -2.21 11.42 19.41
CA CYS A 88 -3.44 11.16 18.69
C CYS A 88 -4.43 12.33 18.85
N ALA A 89 -5.27 12.56 17.83
CA ALA A 89 -6.30 13.59 17.84
C ALA A 89 -7.44 13.27 18.79
N VAL A 90 -7.81 11.98 18.91
CA VAL A 90 -8.89 11.50 19.77
C VAL A 90 -8.30 11.02 21.09
N LYS A 91 -8.47 11.82 22.15
CA LYS A 91 -8.02 11.55 23.53
C LYS A 91 -9.17 11.18 24.46
N THR A 92 -10.38 11.62 24.13
CA THR A 92 -11.63 11.34 24.84
C THR A 92 -12.70 10.90 23.83
N ALA A 93 -13.79 10.30 24.29
CA ALA A 93 -14.89 9.92 23.40
C ALA A 93 -15.51 11.13 22.69
N ASP A 94 -15.58 12.30 23.36
CA ASP A 94 -16.11 13.51 22.75
C ASP A 94 -15.25 14.07 21.61
N ASP A 95 -13.97 13.72 21.55
CA ASP A 95 -13.09 14.19 20.48
C ASP A 95 -13.49 13.59 19.13
N TRP A 96 -14.17 12.45 19.08
CA TRP A 96 -14.75 11.91 17.83
C TRP A 96 -15.67 12.90 17.12
N LYS A 97 -16.37 13.76 17.89
CA LYS A 97 -17.23 14.82 17.34
C LYS A 97 -16.46 15.89 16.56
N LYS A 98 -15.15 16.00 16.78
CA LYS A 98 -14.26 16.95 16.10
C LYS A 98 -13.77 16.43 14.74
N ILE A 99 -13.86 15.11 14.52
CA ILE A 99 -13.48 14.50 13.24
C ILE A 99 -14.57 14.84 12.22
N ARG A 100 -14.27 15.82 11.36
CA ARG A 100 -15.14 16.32 10.30
C ARG A 100 -14.53 15.99 8.94
N ALA A 101 -15.38 15.91 7.91
CA ALA A 101 -14.89 15.75 6.54
C ALA A 101 -14.00 16.93 6.17
N LEU A 102 -12.86 16.62 5.55
CA LEU A 102 -11.88 17.59 5.08
C LEU A 102 -12.06 17.83 3.57
N ASP A 103 -11.60 19.00 3.14
CA ASP A 103 -11.29 19.22 1.73
C ASP A 103 -9.84 18.83 1.47
N PRO A 104 -9.56 17.76 0.70
CA PRO A 104 -8.20 17.30 0.44
C PRO A 104 -7.31 18.33 -0.25
N THR A 105 -7.91 19.31 -0.95
CA THR A 105 -7.13 20.33 -1.67
C THR A 105 -6.51 21.38 -0.73
N SER A 106 -7.06 21.54 0.47
CA SER A 106 -6.60 22.49 1.49
C SER A 106 -6.07 21.82 2.76
N ALA A 107 -6.40 20.57 3.01
CA ALA A 107 -5.89 19.82 4.16
C ALA A 107 -4.42 19.41 3.92
N GLU A 108 -3.49 19.86 4.79
CA GLU A 108 -2.04 19.86 4.54
C GLU A 108 -1.49 18.52 4.02
N GLY A 109 -1.65 17.42 4.74
CA GLY A 109 -1.11 16.13 4.30
C GLY A 109 -1.70 15.65 2.97
N TYR A 110 -3.00 15.85 2.77
CA TYR A 110 -3.66 15.48 1.51
C TYR A 110 -3.23 16.39 0.35
N SER A 111 -3.15 17.69 0.53
CA SER A 111 -2.71 18.63 -0.50
C SER A 111 -1.27 18.36 -0.94
N HIS A 112 -0.38 17.98 0.00
CA HIS A 112 0.99 17.55 -0.33
C HIS A 112 0.98 16.25 -1.17
N GLN A 113 0.07 15.31 -0.89
CA GLN A 113 -0.06 14.12 -1.72
C GLN A 113 -0.60 14.43 -3.11
N ILE A 114 -1.58 15.33 -3.23
CA ILE A 114 -2.08 15.80 -4.53
C ILE A 114 -0.94 16.43 -5.34
N GLU A 115 -0.14 17.31 -4.74
CA GLU A 115 1.01 17.91 -5.41
C GLU A 115 2.04 16.84 -5.84
N THR A 116 2.30 15.81 -5.00
CA THR A 116 3.18 14.69 -5.36
C THR A 116 2.64 13.92 -6.57
N ILE A 117 1.34 13.64 -6.59
CA ILE A 117 0.63 12.96 -7.67
C ILE A 117 0.78 13.73 -8.99
N VAL A 118 0.51 15.04 -8.98
CA VAL A 118 0.64 15.92 -10.15
C VAL A 118 2.08 15.93 -10.65
N ARG A 119 3.07 16.08 -9.76
CA ARG A 119 4.49 16.07 -10.13
C ARG A 119 4.92 14.75 -10.77
N MET A 120 4.40 13.63 -10.30
CA MET A 120 4.71 12.31 -10.86
C MET A 120 4.00 12.10 -12.20
N GLY A 121 2.73 12.49 -12.33
CA GLY A 121 1.93 12.24 -13.53
C GLY A 121 2.52 12.78 -14.83
N PHE A 122 3.38 13.81 -14.75
CA PHE A 122 4.05 14.40 -15.91
C PHE A 122 5.50 13.91 -16.13
N ASP A 123 6.00 13.02 -15.27
CA ASP A 123 7.40 12.58 -15.38
C ASP A 123 7.57 11.43 -16.38
N ARG A 124 8.40 11.64 -17.40
CA ARG A 124 8.63 10.66 -18.46
C ARG A 124 9.32 9.37 -18.00
N ARG A 125 9.95 9.37 -16.84
CA ARG A 125 10.61 8.18 -16.25
C ARG A 125 9.62 7.08 -15.92
N ILE A 126 8.37 7.41 -15.66
CA ILE A 126 7.30 6.45 -15.40
C ILE A 126 7.07 5.55 -16.63
N GLY A 127 7.17 6.13 -17.83
CA GLY A 127 6.83 5.41 -19.06
C GLY A 127 5.37 4.99 -19.06
N ASP A 128 5.12 3.69 -19.18
CA ASP A 128 3.78 3.09 -19.17
C ASP A 128 3.45 2.36 -17.84
N ALA A 129 4.32 2.44 -16.84
CA ALA A 129 4.09 1.78 -15.55
C ALA A 129 2.89 2.39 -14.82
N PRO A 130 1.95 1.58 -14.32
CA PRO A 130 0.89 2.07 -13.43
C PRO A 130 1.45 2.74 -12.18
N VAL A 131 0.88 3.89 -11.79
CA VAL A 131 1.25 4.62 -10.57
C VAL A 131 0.05 4.69 -9.64
N MET A 132 0.25 4.36 -8.38
CA MET A 132 -0.78 4.37 -7.37
C MET A 132 -0.36 5.14 -6.12
N PRO A 133 -1.18 6.11 -5.64
CA PRO A 133 -1.03 6.66 -4.31
C PRO A 133 -1.43 5.63 -3.26
N THR A 134 -0.85 5.73 -2.07
CA THR A 134 -1.29 4.97 -0.89
C THR A 134 -2.50 5.66 -0.26
N ILE A 135 -3.60 4.94 -0.10
CA ILE A 135 -4.80 5.39 0.62
C ILE A 135 -5.07 4.39 1.74
N PHE A 136 -5.18 4.88 2.97
CA PHE A 136 -5.54 4.05 4.12
C PHE A 136 -7.05 3.89 4.22
N SER A 137 -7.51 2.73 4.71
CA SER A 137 -8.93 2.48 4.95
C SER A 137 -9.49 3.33 6.11
N PRO A 138 -10.79 3.66 6.12
CA PRO A 138 -11.38 4.52 7.16
C PRO A 138 -11.17 4.00 8.57
N LEU A 139 -11.36 2.69 8.82
CA LEU A 139 -11.12 2.10 10.15
C LEU A 139 -9.63 2.12 10.52
N SER A 140 -8.72 1.99 9.56
CA SER A 140 -7.28 2.16 9.79
C SER A 140 -6.94 3.59 10.21
N LEU A 141 -7.58 4.60 9.59
CA LEU A 141 -7.41 6.00 9.99
C LEU A 141 -8.04 6.28 11.36
N ALA A 142 -9.21 5.73 11.65
CA ALA A 142 -9.82 5.82 12.98
C ALA A 142 -8.87 5.26 14.06
N LYS A 143 -8.18 4.15 13.78
CA LYS A 143 -7.13 3.59 14.65
C LYS A 143 -5.96 4.55 14.82
N LYS A 144 -5.47 5.17 13.75
CA LYS A 144 -4.39 6.16 13.80
C LYS A 144 -4.80 7.41 14.58
N LEU A 145 -6.05 7.87 14.44
CA LEU A 145 -6.59 9.04 15.12
C LEU A 145 -6.73 8.85 16.64
N SER A 146 -6.99 7.62 17.10
CA SER A 146 -7.37 7.32 18.49
C SER A 146 -6.42 6.37 19.22
N GLY A 147 -5.44 5.78 18.53
CA GLY A 147 -4.52 4.84 19.15
C GLY A 147 -5.25 3.63 19.73
N ASN A 148 -4.97 3.30 20.99
CA ASN A 148 -5.53 2.13 21.65
C ASN A 148 -6.99 2.30 22.11
N ARG A 149 -7.58 3.49 21.96
CA ARG A 149 -8.96 3.75 22.37
C ARG A 149 -10.01 3.14 21.45
N LEU A 150 -9.71 2.95 20.16
CA LEU A 150 -10.70 2.59 19.14
C LEU A 150 -11.60 1.42 19.57
N ALA A 151 -11.02 0.34 20.07
CA ALA A 151 -11.78 -0.86 20.44
C ALA A 151 -12.78 -0.61 21.58
N ALA A 152 -12.40 0.18 22.59
CA ALA A 152 -13.28 0.59 23.67
C ALA A 152 -14.37 1.54 23.17
N ASP A 153 -14.00 2.53 22.38
CA ASP A 153 -14.95 3.52 21.86
C ASP A 153 -15.96 2.92 20.87
N ILE A 154 -15.59 1.90 20.08
CA ILE A 154 -16.53 1.13 19.26
C ILE A 154 -17.59 0.47 20.13
N LYS A 155 -17.20 -0.08 21.29
CA LYS A 155 -18.12 -0.78 22.19
C LYS A 155 -18.99 0.19 23.00
N GLU A 156 -18.42 1.26 23.52
CA GLU A 156 -19.06 2.16 24.48
C GLU A 156 -19.75 3.35 23.80
N HIS A 157 -19.21 3.81 22.68
CA HIS A 157 -19.65 5.00 21.94
C HIS A 157 -19.79 4.78 20.43
N PRO A 158 -20.45 3.70 19.97
CA PRO A 158 -20.48 3.30 18.55
C PRO A 158 -21.00 4.39 17.61
N ALA A 159 -21.96 5.19 18.07
CA ALA A 159 -22.53 6.28 17.25
C ALA A 159 -21.50 7.39 16.96
N LEU A 160 -20.62 7.70 17.91
CA LEU A 160 -19.57 8.70 17.73
C LEU A 160 -18.51 8.20 16.75
N VAL A 161 -18.12 6.94 16.87
CA VAL A 161 -17.15 6.32 15.94
C VAL A 161 -17.73 6.25 14.53
N ARG A 162 -19.00 5.84 14.36
CA ARG A 162 -19.65 5.85 13.03
C ARG A 162 -19.69 7.24 12.40
N GLY A 163 -20.02 8.30 13.18
CA GLY A 163 -20.00 9.67 12.69
C GLY A 163 -18.61 10.10 12.18
N ALA A 164 -17.56 9.71 12.87
CA ALA A 164 -16.19 9.96 12.43
C ALA A 164 -15.81 9.13 11.19
N LEU A 165 -16.19 7.85 11.13
CA LEU A 165 -15.96 7.02 9.94
C LEU A 165 -16.65 7.56 8.68
N GLU A 166 -17.87 8.13 8.81
CA GLU A 166 -18.52 8.84 7.70
C GLU A 166 -17.70 10.03 7.21
N ALA A 167 -17.24 10.88 8.13
CA ALA A 167 -16.43 12.07 7.80
C ALA A 167 -15.08 11.69 7.15
N ILE A 168 -14.41 10.67 7.67
CA ILE A 168 -13.17 10.12 7.10
C ILE A 168 -13.45 9.58 5.69
N THR A 169 -14.51 8.80 5.53
CA THR A 169 -14.87 8.20 4.23
C THR A 169 -15.17 9.28 3.19
N GLU A 170 -15.91 10.33 3.55
CA GLU A 170 -16.18 11.47 2.66
C GLU A 170 -14.87 12.14 2.20
N THR A 171 -13.92 12.35 3.10
CA THR A 171 -12.59 12.89 2.78
C THR A 171 -11.85 11.98 1.79
N LEU A 172 -11.84 10.67 2.04
CA LEU A 172 -11.13 9.71 1.20
C LEU A 172 -11.79 9.53 -0.17
N LEU A 173 -13.11 9.62 -0.27
CA LEU A 173 -13.82 9.61 -1.55
C LEU A 173 -13.37 10.79 -2.43
N LYS A 174 -13.33 12.00 -1.87
CA LYS A 174 -12.84 13.19 -2.58
C LYS A 174 -11.36 13.04 -2.99
N PHE A 175 -10.52 12.56 -2.08
CA PHE A 175 -9.09 12.37 -2.38
C PHE A 175 -8.87 11.30 -3.46
N THR A 176 -9.60 10.19 -3.41
CA THR A 176 -9.56 9.15 -4.43
C THR A 176 -9.98 9.67 -5.81
N ASP A 177 -11.05 10.46 -5.85
CA ASP A 177 -11.54 11.07 -7.09
C ASP A 177 -10.52 12.02 -7.71
N ILE A 178 -9.92 12.89 -6.89
CA ILE A 178 -8.84 13.79 -7.33
C ILE A 178 -7.65 12.97 -7.85
N ALA A 179 -7.19 11.96 -7.13
CA ALA A 179 -6.06 11.15 -7.54
C ALA A 179 -6.27 10.49 -8.92
N LEU A 180 -7.46 9.93 -9.15
CA LEU A 180 -7.80 9.32 -10.45
C LEU A 180 -7.96 10.36 -11.56
N THR A 181 -8.48 11.55 -11.26
CA THR A 181 -8.62 12.67 -12.20
C THR A 181 -7.26 13.21 -12.63
N GLU A 182 -6.30 13.27 -11.69
CA GLU A 182 -4.91 13.66 -11.94
C GLU A 182 -4.06 12.55 -12.61
N GLY A 183 -4.71 11.50 -13.11
CA GLY A 183 -4.09 10.48 -13.98
C GLY A 183 -3.45 9.30 -13.25
N MET A 184 -3.71 9.12 -11.96
CA MET A 184 -3.25 7.90 -11.29
C MET A 184 -3.95 6.66 -11.85
N SER A 185 -3.19 5.57 -11.95
CA SER A 185 -3.65 4.32 -12.58
C SER A 185 -4.58 3.50 -11.70
N GLY A 186 -4.82 3.95 -10.49
CA GLY A 186 -5.62 3.31 -9.44
C GLY A 186 -5.09 3.71 -8.08
N ILE A 187 -5.32 2.86 -7.07
CA ILE A 187 -4.88 3.12 -5.69
C ILE A 187 -4.20 1.89 -5.07
N PHE A 188 -3.26 2.13 -4.17
CA PHE A 188 -2.76 1.14 -3.21
C PHE A 188 -3.54 1.32 -1.91
N TYR A 189 -4.59 0.52 -1.73
CA TYR A 189 -5.54 0.64 -0.64
C TYR A 189 -5.10 -0.17 0.57
N SER A 190 -4.67 0.50 1.63
CA SER A 190 -4.07 -0.11 2.82
C SER A 190 -5.09 -0.33 3.93
N ILE A 191 -5.42 -1.58 4.18
CA ILE A 191 -6.33 -2.03 5.24
C ILE A 191 -5.48 -2.60 6.39
N GLN A 192 -5.41 -1.86 7.51
CA GLN A 192 -4.60 -2.21 8.68
C GLN A 192 -5.45 -2.67 9.88
N ALA A 193 -6.77 -2.70 9.72
CA ALA A 193 -7.70 -3.01 10.82
C ALA A 193 -8.49 -4.32 10.62
N ALA A 194 -8.29 -5.03 9.50
CA ALA A 194 -8.95 -6.31 9.21
C ALA A 194 -8.12 -7.50 9.69
N SER A 195 -7.75 -7.48 10.97
CA SER A 195 -6.98 -8.52 11.67
C SER A 195 -7.71 -8.96 12.93
N ARG A 196 -7.75 -10.27 13.18
CA ARG A 196 -8.36 -10.85 14.39
C ARG A 196 -7.59 -10.50 15.65
N SER A 197 -6.33 -10.04 15.52
CA SER A 197 -5.56 -9.50 16.64
C SER A 197 -6.00 -8.08 17.03
N ALA A 198 -6.67 -7.35 16.12
CA ALA A 198 -7.14 -5.98 16.36
C ALA A 198 -8.64 -5.92 16.69
N HIS A 199 -9.46 -6.69 15.96
CA HIS A 199 -10.91 -6.67 16.04
C HIS A 199 -11.51 -8.05 15.78
N THR A 200 -12.76 -8.27 16.22
CA THR A 200 -13.54 -9.45 15.78
C THR A 200 -14.03 -9.26 14.34
N GLU A 201 -14.45 -10.34 13.68
CA GLU A 201 -15.00 -10.26 12.32
C GLU A 201 -16.30 -9.45 12.27
N GLU A 202 -17.13 -9.49 13.34
CA GLU A 202 -18.35 -8.72 13.44
C GLU A 202 -18.05 -7.22 13.50
N VAL A 203 -17.03 -6.82 14.28
CA VAL A 203 -16.60 -5.42 14.37
C VAL A 203 -16.12 -4.93 13.00
N TYR A 204 -15.29 -5.70 12.32
CA TYR A 204 -14.84 -5.29 10.98
C TYR A 204 -15.99 -5.27 9.97
N ALA A 205 -16.92 -6.24 10.04
CA ALA A 205 -18.10 -6.28 9.19
C ALA A 205 -19.01 -5.06 9.34
N GLU A 206 -19.03 -4.46 10.53
CA GLU A 206 -19.89 -3.32 10.84
C GLU A 206 -19.16 -1.97 10.69
N PHE A 207 -17.91 -1.87 11.15
CA PHE A 207 -17.15 -0.61 11.24
C PHE A 207 -16.05 -0.47 10.19
N GLY A 208 -15.72 -1.51 9.45
CA GLY A 208 -14.65 -1.51 8.45
C GLY A 208 -15.17 -1.73 7.02
N GLU A 209 -15.63 -2.95 6.74
CA GLU A 209 -15.96 -3.39 5.38
C GLU A 209 -16.96 -2.49 4.63
N PRO A 210 -18.04 -1.95 5.23
CA PRO A 210 -18.98 -1.09 4.49
C PRO A 210 -18.33 0.20 3.99
N TYR A 211 -17.42 0.78 4.77
CA TYR A 211 -16.68 2.00 4.40
C TYR A 211 -15.60 1.71 3.37
N ASP A 212 -14.92 0.56 3.48
CA ASP A 212 -13.95 0.11 2.48
C ASP A 212 -14.61 -0.08 1.12
N ARG A 213 -15.77 -0.76 1.09
CA ARG A 213 -16.54 -0.96 -0.15
C ARG A 213 -16.94 0.36 -0.79
N ARG A 214 -17.44 1.33 -0.05
CA ARG A 214 -17.82 2.64 -0.59
C ARG A 214 -16.68 3.32 -1.34
N ILE A 215 -15.46 3.25 -0.81
CA ILE A 215 -14.28 3.83 -1.48
C ILE A 215 -13.91 3.02 -2.72
N LEU A 216 -13.83 1.70 -2.59
CA LEU A 216 -13.43 0.83 -3.69
C LEU A 216 -14.44 0.83 -4.83
N ASP A 217 -15.75 0.82 -4.52
CA ASP A 217 -16.83 0.89 -5.50
C ASP A 217 -16.85 2.24 -6.25
N SER A 218 -16.46 3.35 -5.57
CA SER A 218 -16.37 4.67 -6.21
C SER A 218 -15.33 4.76 -7.32
N ILE A 219 -14.33 3.87 -7.32
CA ILE A 219 -13.30 3.80 -8.35
C ILE A 219 -13.91 3.34 -9.68
N GLY A 220 -14.81 2.36 -9.63
CA GLY A 220 -15.47 1.81 -10.82
C GLY A 220 -14.44 1.33 -11.86
N GLY A 221 -14.76 1.52 -13.14
CA GLY A 221 -13.89 1.17 -14.27
C GLY A 221 -12.75 2.16 -14.56
N ARG A 222 -12.49 3.14 -13.67
CA ARG A 222 -11.47 4.19 -13.89
C ARG A 222 -10.04 3.73 -13.54
N SER A 223 -9.90 2.58 -12.90
CA SER A 223 -8.60 2.06 -12.44
C SER A 223 -8.07 0.94 -13.32
N ILE A 224 -6.78 0.99 -13.60
CA ILE A 224 -6.01 -0.10 -14.23
C ILE A 224 -5.55 -1.11 -13.17
N LEU A 225 -5.17 -0.62 -11.98
CA LEU A 225 -4.62 -1.42 -10.90
C LEU A 225 -5.05 -0.87 -9.54
N THR A 226 -6.04 -1.49 -8.92
CA THR A 226 -6.39 -1.28 -7.51
C THR A 226 -5.82 -2.44 -6.70
N ILE A 227 -4.91 -2.13 -5.78
CA ILE A 227 -4.26 -3.12 -4.89
C ILE A 227 -4.93 -3.07 -3.53
N ILE A 228 -5.39 -4.21 -3.05
CA ILE A 228 -5.86 -4.39 -1.66
C ILE A 228 -4.66 -4.85 -0.83
N HIS A 229 -4.10 -3.96 -0.02
CA HIS A 229 -3.01 -4.29 0.89
C HIS A 229 -3.57 -4.66 2.26
N CYS A 230 -3.47 -5.94 2.59
CA CYS A 230 -3.94 -6.53 3.84
C CYS A 230 -2.77 -6.54 4.84
N HIS A 231 -2.74 -5.57 5.76
CA HIS A 231 -1.63 -5.41 6.70
C HIS A 231 -1.96 -6.01 8.07
N GLY A 232 -0.97 -6.65 8.68
CA GLY A 232 -1.04 -7.25 10.02
C GLY A 232 -0.95 -8.76 10.01
N ASP A 233 -1.12 -9.34 11.19
CA ASP A 233 -1.21 -10.77 11.43
C ASP A 233 -2.68 -11.24 11.48
N ALA A 234 -2.91 -12.55 11.60
CA ALA A 234 -4.25 -13.15 11.76
C ALA A 234 -5.33 -12.50 10.86
N LEU A 235 -5.02 -12.27 9.59
CA LEU A 235 -5.85 -11.54 8.63
C LEU A 235 -7.23 -12.17 8.46
N MET A 236 -8.24 -11.34 8.30
CA MET A 236 -9.58 -11.73 7.86
C MET A 236 -9.62 -11.92 6.34
N PHE A 237 -8.67 -12.73 5.82
CA PHE A 237 -8.37 -12.80 4.40
C PHE A 237 -9.57 -13.20 3.54
N ASP A 238 -10.44 -14.09 4.02
CA ASP A 238 -11.64 -14.54 3.30
C ASP A 238 -12.66 -13.40 3.09
N ARG A 239 -12.67 -12.39 3.95
CA ARG A 239 -13.46 -11.17 3.76
C ARG A 239 -12.76 -10.21 2.79
N LEU A 240 -11.46 -9.99 3.00
CA LEU A 240 -10.65 -9.09 2.17
C LEU A 240 -10.55 -9.56 0.72
N ALA A 241 -10.54 -10.87 0.48
CA ALA A 241 -10.54 -11.47 -0.86
C ALA A 241 -11.81 -11.15 -1.68
N LYS A 242 -12.91 -10.73 -1.02
CA LYS A 242 -14.20 -10.39 -1.66
C LYS A 242 -14.36 -8.89 -1.93
N LEU A 243 -13.40 -8.07 -1.54
CA LEU A 243 -13.41 -6.65 -1.86
C LEU A 243 -13.14 -6.43 -3.35
N PRO A 244 -13.68 -5.37 -3.97
CA PRO A 244 -13.40 -5.06 -5.36
C PRO A 244 -11.97 -4.57 -5.53
N GLY A 245 -11.09 -5.43 -6.04
CA GLY A 245 -9.68 -5.18 -6.27
C GLY A 245 -9.17 -5.92 -7.50
N HIS A 246 -8.01 -5.50 -8.00
CA HIS A 246 -7.32 -6.15 -9.11
C HIS A 246 -6.17 -7.04 -8.64
N ALA A 247 -5.56 -6.72 -7.49
CA ALA A 247 -4.49 -7.50 -6.89
C ALA A 247 -4.53 -7.41 -5.37
N TRP A 248 -4.10 -8.47 -4.69
CA TRP A 248 -4.05 -8.55 -3.22
C TRP A 248 -2.61 -8.72 -2.76
N ASN A 249 -2.21 -7.89 -1.79
CA ASN A 249 -0.88 -7.89 -1.19
C ASN A 249 -0.96 -8.09 0.32
N TRP A 250 -0.16 -8.96 0.87
CA TRP A 250 0.01 -9.20 2.30
C TRP A 250 1.38 -9.81 2.58
N ASP A 251 1.76 -9.93 3.85
CA ASP A 251 3.00 -10.58 4.27
C ASP A 251 2.84 -12.12 4.27
N ASP A 252 2.75 -12.70 3.07
CA ASP A 252 2.50 -14.12 2.82
C ASP A 252 3.58 -15.05 3.39
N ARG A 253 4.76 -14.49 3.71
CA ARG A 253 5.85 -15.23 4.32
C ARG A 253 5.72 -15.35 5.83
N ARG A 254 4.93 -14.49 6.46
CA ARG A 254 4.81 -14.38 7.91
C ARG A 254 3.40 -14.58 8.44
N THR A 255 2.39 -14.46 7.59
CA THR A 255 0.99 -14.66 7.96
C THR A 255 0.22 -15.41 6.88
N ALA A 256 -0.74 -16.24 7.31
CA ALA A 256 -1.60 -16.97 6.39
C ALA A 256 -2.58 -16.02 5.65
N PRO A 257 -3.02 -16.42 4.45
CA PRO A 257 -2.69 -17.66 3.72
C PRO A 257 -1.29 -17.60 3.07
N THR A 258 -0.76 -18.75 2.64
CA THR A 258 0.38 -18.78 1.72
C THR A 258 0.03 -18.13 0.38
N LEU A 259 1.03 -17.79 -0.42
CA LEU A 259 0.82 -17.10 -1.70
C LEU A 259 -0.08 -17.92 -2.65
N GLY A 260 0.13 -19.23 -2.72
CA GLY A 260 -0.69 -20.13 -3.53
C GLY A 260 -2.14 -20.26 -3.04
N GLU A 261 -2.34 -20.38 -1.72
CA GLU A 261 -3.67 -20.42 -1.11
C GLU A 261 -4.42 -19.09 -1.30
N GLY A 262 -3.73 -17.96 -1.12
CA GLY A 262 -4.30 -16.64 -1.35
C GLY A 262 -4.72 -16.44 -2.81
N LYS A 263 -3.89 -16.88 -3.77
CA LYS A 263 -4.24 -16.85 -5.19
C LYS A 263 -5.52 -17.63 -5.50
N ALA A 264 -5.76 -18.73 -4.81
CA ALA A 264 -6.98 -19.53 -4.99
C ALA A 264 -8.25 -18.80 -4.48
N LYS A 265 -8.11 -17.86 -3.55
CA LYS A 265 -9.23 -17.15 -2.91
C LYS A 265 -9.62 -15.84 -3.60
N VAL A 266 -8.73 -15.24 -4.39
CA VAL A 266 -8.97 -13.96 -5.05
C VAL A 266 -9.28 -14.13 -6.53
N THR A 267 -9.89 -13.14 -7.16
CA THR A 267 -10.22 -13.18 -8.58
C THR A 267 -9.09 -12.67 -9.47
N GLY A 268 -8.27 -11.74 -8.97
CA GLY A 268 -7.17 -11.10 -9.69
C GLY A 268 -5.81 -11.71 -9.40
N ALA A 269 -4.77 -10.88 -9.39
CA ALA A 269 -3.40 -11.27 -9.07
C ALA A 269 -3.14 -11.26 -7.56
N VAL A 270 -2.09 -11.96 -7.13
CA VAL A 270 -1.48 -11.81 -5.80
C VAL A 270 -0.15 -11.10 -5.91
N ILE A 271 0.20 -10.31 -4.89
CA ILE A 271 1.47 -9.60 -4.78
C ILE A 271 2.16 -10.07 -3.51
N GLY A 272 3.34 -10.67 -3.63
CA GLY A 272 4.07 -11.17 -2.48
C GLY A 272 5.24 -12.06 -2.88
N GLY A 273 5.60 -12.97 -2.01
CA GLY A 273 6.64 -13.96 -2.22
C GLY A 273 7.99 -13.63 -1.60
N LEU A 274 8.18 -12.41 -1.08
CA LEU A 274 9.45 -11.98 -0.51
C LEU A 274 9.28 -11.47 0.92
N ASP A 275 10.03 -12.03 1.88
CA ASP A 275 10.12 -11.51 3.24
C ASP A 275 11.09 -10.30 3.26
N GLN A 276 10.55 -9.13 3.54
CA GLN A 276 11.28 -7.88 3.60
C GLN A 276 12.27 -7.81 4.77
N TRP A 277 12.09 -8.62 5.81
CA TRP A 277 12.89 -8.60 7.02
C TRP A 277 14.01 -9.65 7.01
N THR A 278 13.63 -10.93 7.12
CA THR A 278 14.60 -12.01 7.34
C THR A 278 15.36 -12.36 6.07
N THR A 279 14.74 -12.20 4.90
CA THR A 279 15.37 -12.54 3.63
C THR A 279 15.99 -11.35 2.94
N LEU A 280 15.24 -10.27 2.74
CA LEU A 280 15.77 -9.13 1.98
C LEU A 280 16.66 -8.24 2.83
N ARG A 281 16.36 -8.01 4.11
CA ARG A 281 17.20 -7.19 4.98
C ARG A 281 18.37 -7.98 5.57
N ASP A 282 18.10 -9.13 6.18
CA ASP A 282 19.06 -9.85 7.02
C ASP A 282 19.67 -11.08 6.31
N GLY A 283 19.12 -11.48 5.17
CA GLY A 283 19.54 -12.64 4.41
C GLY A 283 20.58 -12.34 3.32
N THR A 284 20.68 -13.25 2.35
CA THR A 284 21.64 -13.20 1.26
C THR A 284 20.96 -13.09 -0.11
N PRO A 285 21.67 -12.69 -1.18
CA PRO A 285 21.16 -12.74 -2.56
C PRO A 285 20.60 -14.11 -2.94
N ASP A 286 21.26 -15.19 -2.54
CA ASP A 286 20.83 -16.56 -2.84
C ASP A 286 19.50 -16.91 -2.12
N ALA A 287 19.31 -16.45 -0.88
CA ALA A 287 18.04 -16.61 -0.16
C ALA A 287 16.91 -15.84 -0.86
N ALA A 288 17.17 -14.62 -1.34
CA ALA A 288 16.22 -13.83 -2.10
C ALA A 288 15.85 -14.49 -3.44
N VAL A 289 16.83 -15.07 -4.14
CA VAL A 289 16.60 -15.88 -5.35
C VAL A 289 15.77 -17.12 -5.05
N ALA A 290 16.04 -17.82 -3.95
CA ALA A 290 15.29 -19.01 -3.54
C ALA A 290 13.82 -18.68 -3.25
N GLN A 291 13.54 -17.60 -2.51
CA GLN A 291 12.16 -17.15 -2.26
C GLN A 291 11.45 -16.71 -3.55
N THR A 292 12.15 -16.05 -4.47
CA THR A 292 11.59 -15.69 -5.78
C THR A 292 11.15 -16.92 -6.55
N LYS A 293 12.01 -17.95 -6.62
CA LYS A 293 11.70 -19.22 -7.30
C LYS A 293 10.54 -19.96 -6.62
N ASP A 294 10.48 -19.94 -5.30
CA ASP A 294 9.38 -20.53 -4.55
C ASP A 294 8.03 -19.82 -4.84
N ALA A 295 8.02 -18.49 -4.88
CA ALA A 295 6.82 -17.72 -5.27
C ALA A 295 6.33 -18.08 -6.69
N LEU A 296 7.26 -18.25 -7.64
CA LEU A 296 6.96 -18.72 -8.99
C LEU A 296 6.35 -20.14 -8.96
N ALA A 297 6.92 -21.04 -8.15
CA ALA A 297 6.43 -22.42 -8.02
C ALA A 297 5.01 -22.47 -7.40
N GLN A 298 4.76 -21.73 -6.32
CA GLN A 298 3.45 -21.67 -5.66
C GLN A 298 2.32 -21.18 -6.58
N THR A 299 2.64 -20.32 -7.55
CA THR A 299 1.64 -19.66 -8.40
C THR A 299 1.63 -20.17 -9.84
N GLY A 300 2.59 -21.00 -10.21
CA GLY A 300 2.80 -21.40 -11.62
C GLY A 300 3.19 -20.23 -12.52
N GLY A 301 3.74 -19.14 -11.95
CA GLY A 301 4.18 -17.96 -12.68
C GLY A 301 3.05 -17.12 -13.31
N THR A 302 1.78 -17.39 -13.00
CA THR A 302 0.62 -16.66 -13.51
C THR A 302 -0.19 -16.05 -12.36
N GLY A 303 -0.85 -14.93 -12.59
CA GLY A 303 -1.61 -14.24 -11.54
C GLY A 303 -0.72 -13.81 -10.37
N LEU A 304 0.55 -13.56 -10.62
CA LEU A 304 1.56 -13.17 -9.65
C LEU A 304 2.25 -11.87 -10.06
N ILE A 305 2.44 -11.00 -9.10
CA ILE A 305 3.38 -9.90 -9.14
C ILE A 305 4.35 -10.13 -7.98
N VAL A 306 5.63 -10.39 -8.24
CA VAL A 306 6.61 -10.60 -7.18
C VAL A 306 6.85 -9.29 -6.43
N GLY A 307 6.76 -9.34 -5.12
CA GLY A 307 6.95 -8.18 -4.25
C GLY A 307 7.13 -8.57 -2.80
N THR A 308 7.26 -7.58 -1.95
CA THR A 308 7.32 -7.74 -0.51
C THR A 308 5.94 -7.72 0.13
N GLY A 309 5.80 -8.32 1.32
CA GLY A 309 4.56 -8.26 2.09
C GLY A 309 4.20 -6.84 2.54
N CYS A 310 5.21 -5.99 2.76
CA CYS A 310 5.07 -4.57 3.07
C CYS A 310 6.25 -3.79 2.48
N VAL A 311 6.59 -2.62 3.01
CA VAL A 311 7.74 -1.79 2.60
C VAL A 311 9.06 -2.50 2.87
N LEU A 312 10.07 -2.26 2.03
CA LEU A 312 11.44 -2.64 2.32
C LEU A 312 11.95 -1.90 3.56
N ALA A 313 12.70 -2.58 4.41
CA ALA A 313 13.40 -1.96 5.53
C ALA A 313 14.44 -0.94 5.03
N MET A 314 14.73 0.07 5.87
CA MET A 314 15.61 1.20 5.53
C MET A 314 17.05 0.77 5.20
N ASN A 315 17.52 -0.31 5.81
CA ASN A 315 18.86 -0.85 5.65
C ASN A 315 18.91 -2.15 4.83
N THR A 316 17.90 -2.38 3.96
CA THR A 316 17.90 -3.54 3.06
C THR A 316 19.07 -3.43 2.08
N PRO A 317 19.97 -4.43 2.00
CA PRO A 317 21.07 -4.44 1.05
C PRO A 317 20.58 -4.45 -0.41
N ASP A 318 21.17 -3.58 -1.24
CA ASP A 318 20.82 -3.47 -2.67
C ASP A 318 21.02 -4.79 -3.42
N GLU A 319 22.06 -5.53 -3.10
CA GLU A 319 22.39 -6.80 -3.75
C GLU A 319 21.28 -7.84 -3.60
N ASN A 320 20.55 -7.86 -2.46
CA ASN A 320 19.44 -8.79 -2.23
C ASN A 320 18.25 -8.46 -3.14
N VAL A 321 17.87 -7.19 -3.23
CA VAL A 321 16.78 -6.74 -4.12
C VAL A 321 17.21 -6.89 -5.59
N SER A 322 18.43 -6.52 -5.91
CA SER A 322 18.99 -6.65 -7.27
C SER A 322 19.04 -8.11 -7.74
N ALA A 323 19.28 -9.08 -6.84
CA ALA A 323 19.23 -10.50 -7.18
C ALA A 323 17.83 -10.96 -7.57
N VAL A 324 16.77 -10.48 -6.90
CA VAL A 324 15.39 -10.71 -7.29
C VAL A 324 15.12 -10.17 -8.69
N VAL A 325 15.47 -8.91 -8.93
CA VAL A 325 15.25 -8.24 -10.23
C VAL A 325 15.95 -8.98 -11.36
N ARG A 326 17.20 -9.39 -11.17
CA ARG A 326 17.94 -10.20 -12.17
C ARG A 326 17.29 -11.55 -12.42
N THR A 327 16.82 -12.23 -11.36
CA THR A 327 16.14 -13.54 -11.47
C THR A 327 14.88 -13.44 -12.33
N LEU A 328 14.17 -12.33 -12.25
CA LEU A 328 12.96 -12.06 -13.04
C LEU A 328 13.22 -11.43 -14.41
N GLY A 329 14.49 -11.24 -14.79
CA GLY A 329 14.84 -10.59 -16.07
C GLY A 329 14.49 -9.11 -16.14
N GLY A 330 14.41 -8.45 -14.98
CA GLY A 330 14.13 -7.01 -14.89
C GLY A 330 15.34 -6.14 -15.23
N PRO A 331 15.11 -4.89 -15.67
CA PRO A 331 16.17 -3.94 -15.93
C PRO A 331 16.70 -3.34 -14.62
N LEU A 332 18.00 -3.46 -14.40
CA LEU A 332 18.69 -2.76 -13.30
C LEU A 332 19.52 -1.63 -13.92
N LYS A 333 19.43 -0.44 -13.34
CA LYS A 333 20.22 0.71 -13.78
C LYS A 333 20.95 1.33 -12.58
N PRO A 334 22.27 1.58 -12.67
CA PRO A 334 22.95 2.38 -11.66
C PRO A 334 22.33 3.78 -11.59
N VAL A 335 21.94 4.20 -10.40
CA VAL A 335 21.48 5.57 -10.14
C VAL A 335 22.49 6.25 -9.22
N PRO A 336 23.30 7.21 -9.71
CA PRO A 336 24.29 7.90 -8.90
C PRO A 336 23.69 8.53 -7.65
N GLY A 337 24.30 8.26 -6.49
CA GLY A 337 23.89 8.82 -5.21
C GLY A 337 22.56 8.29 -4.65
N LEU A 338 22.05 7.19 -5.18
CA LEU A 338 20.96 6.45 -4.53
C LEU A 338 21.57 5.75 -3.29
N ARG A 339 21.29 6.29 -2.11
CA ARG A 339 21.51 5.58 -0.84
C ARG A 339 20.20 4.89 -0.50
N LEU A 340 20.24 3.59 -0.45
CA LEU A 340 19.09 2.72 -0.10
C LEU A 340 18.94 2.68 1.40
#